data_061c64e0da51fb6a95bae547fa2bac4c
#
_entry.id   061c64e0da51fb6a95bae547fa2bac4c
#
_cell.length_a   1.000
_cell.length_b   1.000
_cell.length_c   1.000
_cell.angle_alpha   90.00
_cell.angle_beta   90.00
_cell.angle_gamma   90.00
#
_symmetry.space_group_name_H-M   'P 1'
#
loop_
_entity.id
_entity.type
_entity.pdbx_description
1 polymer ?
#
loop_
_entity_poly.entity_id
_entity_poly.type
_entity_poly.pdbx_seq_one_letter_code
_entity_poly.pdbx_strand_id
1 'polypeptide(L)'
;MMIKNLLLFALALCLLSCKKAVKKVEAVDKPKITADTISIEKKNLSDLKIFDLYSMENSGKYDVFISLSDFYNDSLAIPNDIIENQKTKTFAELKHFELTGKYREKLLKGISLTESDTLFLYNYKEAKLQKFPISDLKSVANLNLYTSEGDEISSYDYMIGFQLNQSENSDEIASEKTNYSLAYFGKENPFSGEKVVPIHWQKTSREKFPLPLKNEQNLGETYLAKFDNLIYYIQDYKDEYGIGKRVFAVVKAKKVIFTKTFTKGEGAEFSPLNFIDNNEYNDWQWTGKLFKNKPPVVFGFVSESFGCPSITFLDSYYPEIYTNCDNRH
;
A
#
# COMPACT_ATOMS: atom_id res chain seq x y z
N MET A 1 -23.10 77.82 -13.77
CA MET A 1 -22.07 77.32 -14.69
C MET A 1 -20.69 77.87 -14.31
N MET A 2 -20.32 77.83 -12.98
CA MET A 2 -19.03 78.40 -12.46
C MET A 2 -18.30 77.52 -11.44
N ILE A 3 -18.65 76.28 -11.29
CA ILE A 3 -18.03 75.41 -10.28
C ILE A 3 -17.15 74.27 -10.91
N LYS A 4 -17.27 74.07 -12.23
CA LYS A 4 -16.46 72.99 -12.93
C LYS A 4 -15.02 73.38 -13.25
N ASN A 5 -14.68 74.70 -13.26
CA ASN A 5 -13.34 75.14 -13.64
C ASN A 5 -12.35 75.26 -12.42
N LEU A 6 -12.86 75.18 -11.19
CA LEU A 6 -11.99 75.29 -9.98
C LEU A 6 -11.34 73.98 -9.57
N LEU A 7 -11.89 72.88 -9.98
CA LEU A 7 -11.36 71.55 -9.64
C LEU A 7 -10.19 71.09 -10.55
N LEU A 8 -10.09 71.66 -11.74
CA LEU A 8 -8.99 71.31 -12.68
C LEU A 8 -7.69 72.06 -12.37
N PHE A 9 -7.75 73.20 -11.64
CA PHE A 9 -6.52 73.97 -11.28
C PHE A 9 -5.83 73.44 -10.01
N ALA A 10 -6.53 72.74 -9.15
CA ALA A 10 -5.98 72.15 -7.93
C ALA A 10 -5.19 70.86 -8.19
N LEU A 11 -5.43 70.17 -9.32
CA LEU A 11 -4.77 68.92 -9.65
C LEU A 11 -3.42 69.12 -10.37
N ALA A 12 -3.17 70.31 -10.91
CA ALA A 12 -1.94 70.63 -11.64
C ALA A 12 -0.78 71.12 -10.74
N LEU A 13 -1.05 71.46 -9.47
CA LEU A 13 -0.03 71.99 -8.53
C LEU A 13 0.62 70.94 -7.63
N CYS A 14 0.15 69.69 -7.64
CA CYS A 14 0.75 68.59 -6.85
C CYS A 14 1.88 67.83 -7.55
N LEU A 15 2.27 68.19 -8.76
CA LEU A 15 3.31 67.43 -9.52
C LEU A 15 4.69 68.08 -9.54
N LEU A 16 4.92 69.17 -8.79
CA LEU A 16 6.21 69.87 -8.79
C LEU A 16 6.82 70.03 -7.41
N SER A 17 6.95 68.94 -6.66
CA SER A 17 7.81 69.01 -5.46
C SER A 17 8.37 67.66 -5.08
N CYS A 18 9.69 67.72 -4.89
CA CYS A 18 10.59 66.72 -4.30
C CYS A 18 11.32 65.72 -5.22
N LYS A 19 12.30 66.25 -5.98
CA LYS A 19 13.51 65.46 -6.22
C LYS A 19 14.37 65.47 -4.95
N LYS A 20 14.23 64.49 -4.07
CA LYS A 20 15.26 64.11 -3.06
C LYS A 20 16.15 63.03 -3.71
N ALA A 21 17.44 63.33 -3.80
CA ALA A 21 18.46 62.40 -4.25
C ALA A 21 18.46 61.15 -3.32
N VAL A 22 18.02 60.02 -3.85
CA VAL A 22 18.16 58.73 -3.19
C VAL A 22 19.56 58.27 -3.41
N LYS A 23 20.37 58.22 -2.35
CA LYS A 23 21.68 57.50 -2.32
C LYS A 23 21.42 56.05 -2.75
N LYS A 24 22.08 55.62 -3.81
CA LYS A 24 22.12 54.25 -4.29
C LYS A 24 22.76 53.41 -3.17
N VAL A 25 21.94 52.67 -2.41
CA VAL A 25 22.41 51.61 -1.54
C VAL A 25 22.71 50.45 -2.46
N GLU A 26 23.98 50.06 -2.51
CA GLU A 26 24.44 48.85 -3.19
C GLU A 26 23.65 47.68 -2.61
N ALA A 27 22.95 46.98 -3.50
CA ALA A 27 22.24 45.75 -3.15
C ALA A 27 23.30 44.70 -2.78
N VAL A 28 23.31 44.34 -1.50
CA VAL A 28 24.02 43.15 -1.04
C VAL A 28 23.37 41.96 -1.73
N ASP A 29 24.11 41.31 -2.60
CA ASP A 29 23.70 40.06 -3.24
C ASP A 29 23.31 39.05 -2.18
N LYS A 30 22.00 38.80 -2.08
CA LYS A 30 21.51 37.65 -1.34
C LYS A 30 22.05 36.40 -2.04
N PRO A 31 22.70 35.48 -1.33
CA PRO A 31 23.11 34.24 -1.94
C PRO A 31 21.89 33.58 -2.57
N LYS A 32 21.97 33.36 -3.88
CA LYS A 32 21.01 32.60 -4.65
C LYS A 32 21.12 31.18 -4.15
N ILE A 33 20.24 30.78 -3.23
CA ILE A 33 20.06 29.36 -2.89
C ILE A 33 19.45 28.74 -4.14
N THR A 34 20.30 28.25 -5.01
CA THR A 34 19.92 27.24 -6.00
C THR A 34 19.55 26.03 -5.19
N ALA A 35 18.25 25.81 -5.05
CA ALA A 35 17.76 24.51 -4.65
C ALA A 35 18.13 23.56 -5.80
N ASP A 36 19.33 22.98 -5.72
CA ASP A 36 19.64 21.79 -6.48
C ASP A 36 18.64 20.75 -6.03
N THR A 37 17.61 20.58 -6.83
CA THR A 37 16.71 19.43 -6.73
C THR A 37 17.56 18.25 -7.16
N ILE A 38 18.34 17.69 -6.23
CA ILE A 38 18.98 16.40 -6.42
C ILE A 38 17.82 15.44 -6.64
N SER A 39 17.63 15.05 -7.89
CA SER A 39 16.70 13.95 -8.21
C SER A 39 17.30 12.70 -7.56
N ILE A 40 16.74 12.33 -6.41
CA ILE A 40 17.11 11.10 -5.73
C ILE A 40 16.68 9.96 -6.64
N GLU A 41 17.63 9.31 -7.28
CA GLU A 41 17.37 8.14 -8.10
C GLU A 41 16.86 7.03 -7.17
N LYS A 42 15.58 6.69 -7.29
CA LYS A 42 14.98 5.62 -6.49
C LYS A 42 15.52 4.28 -6.95
N LYS A 43 15.77 3.37 -6.00
CA LYS A 43 16.19 2.02 -6.29
C LYS A 43 15.09 1.28 -7.06
N ASN A 44 15.50 0.51 -8.07
CA ASN A 44 14.57 -0.33 -8.81
C ASN A 44 14.18 -1.55 -7.95
N LEU A 45 12.87 -1.78 -7.79
CA LEU A 45 12.27 -2.93 -7.11
C LEU A 45 11.28 -3.68 -8.02
N SER A 46 11.35 -3.47 -9.33
CA SER A 46 10.43 -4.08 -10.31
C SER A 46 10.33 -5.61 -10.19
N ASP A 47 11.40 -6.26 -9.72
CA ASP A 47 11.46 -7.71 -9.58
C ASP A 47 10.88 -8.21 -8.23
N LEU A 48 10.57 -7.30 -7.30
CA LEU A 48 10.03 -7.65 -5.98
C LEU A 48 8.50 -7.52 -5.99
N LYS A 49 7.83 -8.43 -6.69
CA LYS A 49 6.37 -8.51 -6.75
C LYS A 49 5.86 -9.37 -5.60
N ILE A 50 5.20 -8.75 -4.64
CA ILE A 50 4.64 -9.40 -3.47
C ILE A 50 3.13 -9.58 -3.66
N PHE A 51 2.59 -10.73 -3.28
CA PHE A 51 1.19 -11.08 -3.46
C PHE A 51 0.53 -11.33 -2.11
N ASP A 52 -0.74 -10.95 -2.02
CA ASP A 52 -1.62 -11.34 -0.94
C ASP A 52 -2.18 -12.76 -1.16
N LEU A 53 -2.69 -13.33 -0.08
CA LEU A 53 -3.30 -14.64 -0.07
C LEU A 53 -4.78 -14.55 0.28
N TYR A 54 -5.55 -15.47 -0.27
CA TYR A 54 -6.98 -15.60 -0.04
C TYR A 54 -7.34 -16.96 0.53
N SER A 55 -8.33 -16.99 1.42
CA SER A 55 -9.07 -18.20 1.77
C SER A 55 -10.26 -18.32 0.83
N MET A 56 -10.33 -19.39 0.05
CA MET A 56 -11.39 -19.62 -0.93
C MET A 56 -12.13 -20.90 -0.59
N GLU A 57 -13.45 -20.79 -0.40
CA GLU A 57 -14.29 -21.97 -0.19
C GLU A 57 -14.49 -22.73 -1.51
N ASN A 58 -14.19 -24.03 -1.47
CA ASN A 58 -14.43 -24.94 -2.57
C ASN A 58 -14.96 -26.27 -2.05
N SER A 59 -16.23 -26.60 -2.38
CA SER A 59 -16.89 -27.86 -2.02
C SER A 59 -16.82 -28.18 -0.51
N GLY A 60 -17.03 -27.17 0.35
CA GLY A 60 -17.02 -27.30 1.81
C GLY A 60 -15.63 -27.41 2.43
N LYS A 61 -14.58 -27.10 1.68
CA LYS A 61 -13.22 -26.93 2.14
C LYS A 61 -12.68 -25.56 1.79
N TYR A 62 -11.70 -25.12 2.52
CA TYR A 62 -11.07 -23.81 2.33
C TYR A 62 -9.65 -24.01 1.83
N ASP A 63 -9.39 -23.45 0.66
CA ASP A 63 -8.09 -23.53 -0.01
C ASP A 63 -7.37 -22.19 0.10
N VAL A 64 -6.05 -22.24 0.26
CA VAL A 64 -5.21 -21.04 0.18
C VAL A 64 -4.92 -20.77 -1.30
N PHE A 65 -5.29 -19.58 -1.74
CA PHE A 65 -5.20 -19.13 -3.13
C PHE A 65 -4.38 -17.84 -3.25
N ILE A 66 -3.58 -17.72 -4.29
CA ILE A 66 -2.85 -16.50 -4.67
C ILE A 66 -3.32 -16.09 -6.05
N SER A 67 -4.00 -14.93 -6.13
CA SER A 67 -4.41 -14.38 -7.42
C SER A 67 -3.23 -13.75 -8.16
N LEU A 68 -3.17 -13.98 -9.46
CA LEU A 68 -2.21 -13.40 -10.39
C LEU A 68 -2.90 -12.54 -11.45
N SER A 69 -4.18 -12.26 -11.29
CA SER A 69 -5.04 -11.64 -12.31
C SER A 69 -4.57 -10.25 -12.74
N ASP A 70 -3.98 -9.47 -11.85
CA ASP A 70 -3.44 -8.14 -12.17
C ASP A 70 -2.23 -8.17 -13.13
N PHE A 71 -1.61 -9.34 -13.29
CA PHE A 71 -0.43 -9.54 -14.15
C PHE A 71 -0.73 -10.28 -15.43
N TYR A 72 -1.96 -10.74 -15.60
CA TYR A 72 -2.32 -11.65 -16.67
C TYR A 72 -3.52 -11.12 -17.47
N ASN A 73 -3.44 -11.21 -18.77
CA ASN A 73 -4.60 -10.95 -19.61
C ASN A 73 -5.56 -12.15 -19.50
N ASP A 74 -6.53 -12.04 -18.63
CA ASP A 74 -7.46 -13.09 -18.22
C ASP A 74 -8.17 -13.76 -19.40
N SER A 75 -8.46 -12.98 -20.46
CA SER A 75 -9.12 -13.50 -21.66
C SER A 75 -8.35 -14.64 -22.35
N LEU A 76 -7.04 -14.76 -22.07
CA LEU A 76 -6.20 -15.81 -22.67
C LEU A 76 -6.17 -17.10 -21.88
N ALA A 77 -6.49 -17.08 -20.58
CA ALA A 77 -6.36 -18.25 -19.71
C ALA A 77 -7.68 -19.01 -19.52
N ILE A 78 -8.79 -18.33 -19.56
CA ILE A 78 -10.09 -18.98 -19.39
C ILE A 78 -10.45 -19.78 -20.66
N PRO A 79 -10.82 -21.06 -20.51
CA PRO A 79 -11.35 -21.84 -21.62
C PRO A 79 -12.63 -21.22 -22.19
N ASN A 80 -12.68 -20.98 -23.51
CA ASN A 80 -13.84 -20.37 -24.15
C ASN A 80 -15.13 -21.16 -23.91
N ASP A 81 -15.06 -22.49 -23.86
CA ASP A 81 -16.20 -23.36 -23.61
C ASP A 81 -16.83 -23.16 -22.22
N ILE A 82 -16.10 -22.65 -21.23
CA ILE A 82 -16.66 -22.28 -19.93
C ILE A 82 -17.64 -21.12 -20.11
N ILE A 83 -17.21 -20.07 -20.84
CA ILE A 83 -18.00 -18.86 -21.05
C ILE A 83 -19.15 -19.11 -22.07
N GLU A 84 -18.84 -19.74 -23.20
CA GLU A 84 -19.81 -19.99 -24.27
C GLU A 84 -20.94 -20.94 -23.85
N ASN A 85 -20.62 -21.92 -23.00
CA ASN A 85 -21.56 -22.95 -22.54
C ASN A 85 -22.06 -22.74 -21.10
N GLN A 86 -21.87 -21.54 -20.51
CA GLN A 86 -22.23 -21.28 -19.12
C GLN A 86 -23.69 -21.61 -18.78
N LYS A 87 -24.64 -21.41 -19.71
CA LYS A 87 -26.06 -21.73 -19.54
C LYS A 87 -26.36 -23.22 -19.37
N THR A 88 -25.42 -24.09 -19.74
CA THR A 88 -25.57 -25.56 -19.63
C THR A 88 -24.88 -26.13 -18.40
N LYS A 89 -24.19 -25.28 -17.64
CA LYS A 89 -23.42 -25.64 -16.45
C LYS A 89 -24.17 -25.20 -15.19
N THR A 90 -23.97 -25.93 -14.12
CA THR A 90 -24.39 -25.48 -12.79
C THR A 90 -23.51 -24.35 -12.29
N PHE A 91 -24.02 -23.52 -11.42
CA PHE A 91 -23.22 -22.44 -10.82
C PHE A 91 -21.98 -22.97 -10.07
N ALA A 92 -22.09 -24.14 -9.44
CA ALA A 92 -20.97 -24.82 -8.78
C ALA A 92 -19.83 -25.18 -9.77
N GLU A 93 -20.17 -25.63 -10.98
CA GLU A 93 -19.18 -25.93 -12.04
C GLU A 93 -18.53 -24.66 -12.61
N LEU A 94 -19.20 -23.52 -12.49
CA LEU A 94 -18.67 -22.22 -12.91
C LEU A 94 -17.82 -21.55 -11.84
N LYS A 95 -18.05 -21.86 -10.56
CA LYS A 95 -17.33 -21.21 -9.45
C LYS A 95 -15.84 -21.50 -9.42
N HIS A 96 -15.45 -22.70 -9.77
CA HIS A 96 -14.07 -23.14 -9.66
C HIS A 96 -13.73 -24.20 -10.71
N PHE A 97 -12.58 -24.04 -11.37
CA PHE A 97 -12.05 -25.06 -12.26
C PHE A 97 -10.51 -24.96 -12.38
N GLU A 98 -9.90 -26.10 -12.67
CA GLU A 98 -8.46 -26.20 -12.83
C GLU A 98 -8.05 -25.81 -14.25
N LEU A 99 -7.01 -25.02 -14.39
CA LEU A 99 -6.40 -24.64 -15.65
C LEU A 99 -5.28 -25.64 -16.00
N THR A 100 -5.56 -26.57 -16.93
CA THR A 100 -4.61 -27.63 -17.31
C THR A 100 -4.09 -27.46 -18.72
N GLY A 101 -3.01 -28.16 -19.06
CA GLY A 101 -2.43 -28.20 -20.41
C GLY A 101 -2.15 -26.80 -20.97
N LYS A 102 -2.69 -26.51 -22.16
CA LYS A 102 -2.47 -25.23 -22.87
C LYS A 102 -2.86 -23.99 -22.07
N TYR A 103 -3.82 -24.09 -21.12
CA TYR A 103 -4.27 -22.96 -20.30
C TYR A 103 -3.28 -22.66 -19.18
N ARG A 104 -2.73 -23.70 -18.54
CA ARG A 104 -1.63 -23.54 -17.59
C ARG A 104 -0.38 -22.97 -18.28
N GLU A 105 -0.03 -23.46 -19.47
CA GLU A 105 1.09 -22.93 -20.26
C GLU A 105 0.88 -21.45 -20.61
N LYS A 106 -0.34 -21.06 -20.98
CA LYS A 106 -0.67 -19.65 -21.26
C LYS A 106 -0.54 -18.79 -20.01
N LEU A 107 -1.04 -19.26 -18.86
CA LEU A 107 -0.89 -18.56 -17.58
C LEU A 107 0.58 -18.33 -17.27
N LEU A 108 1.38 -19.38 -17.20
CA LEU A 108 2.81 -19.30 -16.89
C LEU A 108 3.56 -18.35 -17.82
N LYS A 109 3.30 -18.45 -19.13
CA LYS A 109 3.90 -17.55 -20.13
C LYS A 109 3.48 -16.09 -19.91
N GLY A 110 2.20 -15.85 -19.61
CA GLY A 110 1.66 -14.50 -19.41
C GLY A 110 2.28 -13.77 -18.21
N ILE A 111 2.57 -14.51 -17.14
CA ILE A 111 3.18 -13.98 -15.91
C ILE A 111 4.70 -14.15 -15.84
N SER A 112 5.32 -14.67 -16.91
CA SER A 112 6.77 -14.90 -17.01
C SER A 112 7.32 -15.85 -15.94
N LEU A 113 6.55 -16.85 -15.56
CA LEU A 113 6.96 -17.95 -14.67
C LEU A 113 7.17 -19.24 -15.45
N THR A 114 7.93 -20.15 -14.86
CA THR A 114 8.19 -21.48 -15.34
C THR A 114 7.88 -22.53 -14.26
N GLU A 115 7.71 -23.80 -14.67
CA GLU A 115 7.49 -24.90 -13.73
C GLU A 115 8.66 -25.11 -12.75
N SER A 116 9.86 -24.61 -13.09
CA SER A 116 11.06 -24.68 -12.24
C SER A 116 11.19 -23.52 -11.24
N ASP A 117 10.32 -22.53 -11.32
CA ASP A 117 10.28 -21.45 -10.34
C ASP A 117 9.63 -21.94 -9.03
N THR A 118 9.80 -21.15 -7.97
CA THR A 118 9.34 -21.49 -6.63
C THR A 118 8.40 -20.41 -6.11
N LEU A 119 7.30 -20.82 -5.52
CA LEU A 119 6.52 -19.99 -4.61
C LEU A 119 7.20 -19.99 -3.24
N PHE A 120 7.53 -18.80 -2.77
CA PHE A 120 7.98 -18.56 -1.39
C PHE A 120 6.81 -17.94 -0.62
N LEU A 121 6.30 -18.70 0.34
CA LEU A 121 5.26 -18.26 1.25
C LEU A 121 5.88 -17.92 2.60
N TYR A 122 5.76 -16.69 3.04
CA TYR A 122 6.40 -16.20 4.25
C TYR A 122 5.38 -15.68 5.26
N ASN A 123 5.19 -16.40 6.36
CA ASN A 123 4.46 -15.89 7.51
C ASN A 123 5.38 -14.99 8.32
N TYR A 124 5.14 -13.68 8.25
CA TYR A 124 6.01 -12.69 8.87
C TYR A 124 5.85 -12.58 10.39
N LYS A 125 4.70 -12.98 10.95
CA LYS A 125 4.46 -13.04 12.39
C LYS A 125 5.28 -14.13 13.05
N GLU A 126 5.38 -15.30 12.41
CA GLU A 126 6.10 -16.47 12.91
C GLU A 126 7.55 -16.57 12.42
N ALA A 127 7.94 -15.74 11.44
CA ALA A 127 9.20 -15.86 10.69
C ALA A 127 9.37 -17.22 10.00
N LYS A 128 8.26 -17.78 9.51
CA LYS A 128 8.22 -19.11 8.91
C LYS A 128 8.15 -19.04 7.40
N LEU A 129 9.12 -19.64 6.73
CA LEU A 129 9.17 -19.72 5.27
C LEU A 129 8.75 -21.12 4.81
N GLN A 130 7.80 -21.18 3.89
CA GLN A 130 7.44 -22.39 3.14
C GLN A 130 7.84 -22.19 1.67
N LYS A 131 8.12 -23.30 0.98
CA LYS A 131 8.55 -23.31 -0.43
C LYS A 131 7.76 -24.36 -1.17
N PHE A 132 7.24 -23.99 -2.34
CA PHE A 132 6.49 -24.88 -3.19
C PHE A 132 7.00 -24.71 -4.63
N PRO A 133 7.52 -25.77 -5.27
CA PRO A 133 7.76 -25.73 -6.72
C PRO A 133 6.47 -25.36 -7.46
N ILE A 134 6.55 -24.55 -8.49
CA ILE A 134 5.37 -24.18 -9.31
C ILE A 134 4.71 -25.42 -9.90
N SER A 135 5.52 -26.43 -10.27
CA SER A 135 5.03 -27.74 -10.77
C SER A 135 4.08 -28.45 -9.81
N ASP A 136 4.17 -28.18 -8.51
CA ASP A 136 3.38 -28.83 -7.47
C ASP A 136 2.10 -28.09 -7.14
N LEU A 137 1.92 -26.87 -7.70
CA LEU A 137 0.74 -26.03 -7.49
C LEU A 137 -0.32 -26.29 -8.55
N LYS A 138 -1.57 -26.27 -8.15
CA LYS A 138 -2.70 -26.22 -9.10
C LYS A 138 -2.86 -24.81 -9.63
N SER A 139 -2.90 -24.64 -10.94
CA SER A 139 -3.38 -23.40 -11.53
C SER A 139 -4.90 -23.48 -11.67
N VAL A 140 -5.58 -22.48 -11.12
CA VAL A 140 -7.05 -22.48 -11.01
C VAL A 140 -7.63 -21.15 -11.43
N ALA A 141 -8.89 -21.16 -11.80
CA ALA A 141 -9.75 -19.99 -11.94
C ALA A 141 -10.88 -20.09 -10.92
N ASN A 142 -11.02 -19.08 -10.11
CA ASN A 142 -12.09 -18.93 -9.14
C ASN A 142 -13.00 -17.77 -9.57
N LEU A 143 -14.29 -17.97 -9.59
CA LEU A 143 -15.24 -16.88 -9.81
C LEU A 143 -15.14 -15.87 -8.65
N ASN A 144 -15.15 -14.58 -8.94
CA ASN A 144 -15.08 -13.57 -7.90
C ASN A 144 -16.29 -13.65 -6.96
N LEU A 145 -16.10 -13.19 -5.72
CA LEU A 145 -17.09 -13.35 -4.65
C LEU A 145 -18.36 -12.51 -4.85
N TYR A 146 -18.35 -11.55 -5.78
CA TYR A 146 -19.49 -10.66 -6.06
C TYR A 146 -20.40 -11.19 -7.17
N THR A 147 -19.97 -12.21 -7.91
CA THR A 147 -20.78 -12.85 -8.95
C THR A 147 -21.78 -13.82 -8.33
N SER A 148 -23.05 -13.67 -8.68
CA SER A 148 -24.16 -14.47 -8.17
C SER A 148 -24.71 -15.47 -9.19
N GLU A 149 -25.45 -16.47 -8.71
CA GLU A 149 -26.15 -17.40 -9.59
C GLU A 149 -27.18 -16.69 -10.46
N GLY A 150 -27.07 -16.85 -11.76
CA GLY A 150 -27.93 -16.20 -12.75
C GLY A 150 -27.31 -14.98 -13.42
N ASP A 151 -26.17 -14.51 -12.94
CA ASP A 151 -25.42 -13.45 -13.62
C ASP A 151 -24.82 -13.98 -14.93
N GLU A 152 -24.65 -13.09 -15.91
CA GLU A 152 -23.90 -13.39 -17.12
C GLU A 152 -22.40 -13.25 -16.82
N ILE A 153 -21.69 -14.38 -16.88
CA ILE A 153 -20.29 -14.49 -16.49
C ILE A 153 -19.41 -14.25 -17.72
N SER A 154 -18.41 -13.41 -17.55
CA SER A 154 -17.31 -13.16 -18.49
C SER A 154 -15.99 -13.74 -17.99
N SER A 155 -14.99 -13.79 -18.84
CA SER A 155 -13.63 -14.17 -18.41
C SER A 155 -13.04 -13.22 -17.36
N TYR A 156 -13.50 -11.97 -17.33
CA TYR A 156 -13.04 -10.96 -16.38
C TYR A 156 -13.53 -11.23 -14.95
N ASP A 157 -14.59 -11.99 -14.79
CA ASP A 157 -15.15 -12.33 -13.47
C ASP A 157 -14.33 -13.41 -12.74
N TYR A 158 -13.33 -13.98 -13.39
CA TYR A 158 -12.49 -15.01 -12.77
C TYR A 158 -11.18 -14.45 -12.22
N MET A 159 -10.91 -14.76 -10.97
CA MET A 159 -9.59 -14.62 -10.34
C MET A 159 -8.75 -15.83 -10.75
N ILE A 160 -7.63 -15.59 -11.43
CA ILE A 160 -6.75 -16.63 -11.95
C ILE A 160 -5.46 -16.66 -11.16
N GLY A 161 -5.02 -17.86 -10.75
CA GLY A 161 -3.80 -17.95 -9.98
C GLY A 161 -3.45 -19.37 -9.56
N PHE A 162 -2.77 -19.48 -8.43
CA PHE A 162 -2.35 -20.76 -7.86
C PHE A 162 -3.06 -21.07 -6.56
N GLN A 163 -3.49 -22.32 -6.45
CA GLN A 163 -4.01 -22.92 -5.23
C GLN A 163 -2.95 -23.81 -4.61
N LEU A 164 -2.76 -23.67 -3.29
CA LEU A 164 -1.93 -24.61 -2.52
C LEU A 164 -2.69 -25.93 -2.36
N ASN A 165 -1.98 -27.06 -2.49
CA ASN A 165 -2.56 -28.39 -2.31
C ASN A 165 -2.76 -28.73 -0.81
N GLN A 166 -3.32 -27.79 -0.04
CA GLN A 166 -3.57 -27.92 1.39
C GLN A 166 -4.95 -27.33 1.68
N SER A 167 -5.99 -28.16 1.56
CA SER A 167 -7.36 -27.73 1.89
C SER A 167 -7.60 -27.87 3.39
N GLU A 168 -8.19 -26.86 3.98
CA GLU A 168 -8.56 -26.81 5.39
C GLU A 168 -10.05 -27.10 5.59
N ASN A 169 -10.40 -27.59 6.79
CA ASN A 169 -11.79 -27.92 7.10
C ASN A 169 -12.58 -26.73 7.67
N SER A 170 -11.94 -25.59 7.91
CA SER A 170 -12.58 -24.37 8.37
C SER A 170 -11.92 -23.13 7.79
N ASP A 171 -12.72 -22.08 7.59
CA ASP A 171 -12.22 -20.77 7.15
C ASP A 171 -11.24 -20.15 8.17
N GLU A 172 -11.49 -20.36 9.47
CA GLU A 172 -10.62 -19.83 10.53
C GLU A 172 -9.17 -20.32 10.37
N ILE A 173 -8.97 -21.61 10.10
CA ILE A 173 -7.62 -22.19 9.90
C ILE A 173 -6.99 -21.69 8.60
N ALA A 174 -7.77 -21.59 7.53
CA ALA A 174 -7.29 -21.06 6.26
C ALA A 174 -6.94 -19.58 6.37
N SER A 175 -7.79 -18.79 7.03
CA SER A 175 -7.58 -17.37 7.29
C SER A 175 -6.36 -17.12 8.20
N GLU A 176 -6.10 -17.95 9.19
CA GLU A 176 -4.89 -17.85 10.02
C GLU A 176 -3.61 -18.01 9.18
N LYS A 177 -3.65 -18.88 8.16
CA LYS A 177 -2.52 -19.07 7.23
C LYS A 177 -2.34 -17.89 6.29
N THR A 178 -3.40 -17.19 5.91
CA THR A 178 -3.37 -16.08 4.95
C THR A 178 -3.06 -14.74 5.60
N ASN A 179 -3.67 -14.42 6.74
CA ASN A 179 -3.67 -13.09 7.37
C ASN A 179 -2.29 -12.48 7.67
N TYR A 180 -1.27 -13.32 7.93
CA TYR A 180 0.08 -12.85 8.27
C TYR A 180 1.13 -13.36 7.28
N SER A 181 0.71 -13.69 6.07
CA SER A 181 1.55 -14.30 5.07
C SER A 181 1.63 -13.44 3.81
N LEU A 182 2.78 -13.48 3.18
CA LEU A 182 3.07 -12.84 1.90
C LEU A 182 3.64 -13.88 0.95
N ALA A 183 3.25 -13.80 -0.32
CA ALA A 183 3.73 -14.69 -1.37
C ALA A 183 4.68 -13.96 -2.32
N TYR A 184 5.67 -14.70 -2.81
CA TYR A 184 6.59 -14.26 -3.85
C TYR A 184 6.91 -15.42 -4.77
N PHE A 185 6.88 -15.20 -6.08
CA PHE A 185 7.25 -16.17 -7.10
C PHE A 185 8.58 -15.81 -7.73
N GLY A 186 9.50 -16.77 -7.79
CA GLY A 186 10.80 -16.55 -8.41
C GLY A 186 11.80 -17.67 -8.11
N LYS A 187 13.07 -17.43 -8.49
CA LYS A 187 14.14 -18.41 -8.29
C LYS A 187 14.74 -18.37 -6.90
N GLU A 188 14.76 -17.21 -6.26
CA GLU A 188 15.40 -16.98 -4.98
C GLU A 188 14.44 -16.36 -3.98
N ASN A 189 14.53 -16.79 -2.73
CA ASN A 189 13.75 -16.23 -1.62
C ASN A 189 14.16 -14.78 -1.31
N PRO A 190 13.25 -13.80 -1.42
CA PRO A 190 13.53 -12.41 -1.09
C PRO A 190 13.41 -12.09 0.41
N PHE A 191 12.70 -12.92 1.18
CA PHE A 191 12.41 -12.66 2.59
C PHE A 191 13.64 -12.90 3.48
N SER A 192 13.81 -12.04 4.49
CA SER A 192 14.96 -12.09 5.39
C SER A 192 15.00 -13.33 6.26
N GLY A 193 13.82 -13.84 6.64
CA GLY A 193 13.66 -14.86 7.67
C GLY A 193 13.70 -14.29 9.09
N GLU A 194 13.78 -12.97 9.25
CA GLU A 194 13.66 -12.29 10.54
C GLU A 194 12.19 -12.02 10.88
N LYS A 195 11.84 -12.11 12.15
CA LYS A 195 10.49 -11.84 12.63
C LYS A 195 10.15 -10.36 12.46
N VAL A 196 8.98 -10.09 11.88
CA VAL A 196 8.36 -8.78 11.88
C VAL A 196 7.43 -8.70 13.10
N VAL A 197 7.37 -7.58 13.77
CA VAL A 197 6.65 -7.42 15.03
C VAL A 197 5.58 -6.35 14.94
N PRO A 198 4.48 -6.49 15.69
CA PRO A 198 3.49 -5.42 15.78
C PRO A 198 4.09 -4.19 16.48
N ILE A 199 3.71 -3.02 16.04
CA ILE A 199 4.13 -1.75 16.64
C ILE A 199 3.26 -1.48 17.86
N HIS A 200 3.86 -1.38 19.04
CA HIS A 200 3.17 -1.10 20.30
C HIS A 200 3.09 0.41 20.52
N TRP A 201 1.99 1.04 20.18
CA TRP A 201 1.77 2.47 20.34
C TRP A 201 1.45 2.85 21.78
N GLN A 202 1.91 4.03 22.20
CA GLN A 202 1.59 4.66 23.47
C GLN A 202 1.29 6.13 23.22
N LYS A 203 0.24 6.65 23.84
CA LYS A 203 -0.06 8.08 23.80
C LYS A 203 1.07 8.86 24.47
N THR A 204 1.43 10.01 23.90
CA THR A 204 2.49 10.88 24.43
C THR A 204 2.14 12.36 24.26
N SER A 205 2.95 13.23 24.83
CA SER A 205 2.74 14.67 24.69
C SER A 205 3.24 15.18 23.33
N ARG A 206 2.59 16.22 22.81
CA ARG A 206 2.87 16.82 21.48
C ARG A 206 4.29 17.36 21.37
N GLU A 207 4.84 17.87 22.48
CA GLU A 207 6.19 18.45 22.55
C GLU A 207 7.27 17.42 22.24
N LYS A 208 6.95 16.12 22.33
CA LYS A 208 7.87 15.03 21.97
C LYS A 208 7.88 14.72 20.48
N PHE A 209 6.92 15.24 19.72
CA PHE A 209 6.90 15.02 18.27
C PHE A 209 8.11 15.70 17.60
N PRO A 210 8.88 14.99 16.77
CA PRO A 210 10.20 15.47 16.35
C PRO A 210 10.18 16.50 15.21
N LEU A 211 8.99 16.81 14.66
CA LEU A 211 8.82 17.76 13.55
C LEU A 211 8.04 19.00 14.02
N PRO A 212 8.22 20.14 13.36
CA PRO A 212 7.39 21.32 13.61
C PRO A 212 5.92 21.02 13.36
N LEU A 213 5.08 21.28 14.34
CA LEU A 213 3.64 21.12 14.22
C LEU A 213 3.06 22.30 13.42
N LYS A 214 2.32 22.00 12.36
CA LYS A 214 1.61 22.96 11.52
C LYS A 214 0.12 22.85 11.81
N ASN A 215 -0.61 23.98 11.69
CA ASN A 215 -2.07 24.05 11.88
C ASN A 215 -2.52 23.53 13.26
N GLU A 216 -2.12 24.23 14.31
CA GLU A 216 -2.41 23.84 15.70
C GLU A 216 -3.90 23.64 16.03
N GLN A 217 -4.80 24.27 15.27
CA GLN A 217 -6.24 24.14 15.48
C GLN A 217 -6.79 22.73 15.17
N ASN A 218 -6.11 21.98 14.29
CA ASN A 218 -6.54 20.66 13.83
C ASN A 218 -5.69 19.51 14.41
N LEU A 219 -4.88 19.80 15.42
CA LEU A 219 -4.04 18.77 16.03
C LEU A 219 -4.88 17.75 16.81
N GLY A 220 -4.70 16.49 16.45
CA GLY A 220 -5.18 15.33 17.20
C GLY A 220 -4.18 14.86 18.24
N GLU A 221 -4.17 13.59 18.51
CA GLU A 221 -3.29 12.95 19.48
C GLU A 221 -1.90 12.68 18.90
N THR A 222 -0.94 12.53 19.79
CA THR A 222 0.43 12.15 19.47
C THR A 222 0.73 10.80 20.08
N TYR A 223 1.37 9.94 19.33
CA TYR A 223 1.74 8.60 19.76
C TYR A 223 3.22 8.34 19.53
N LEU A 224 3.74 7.42 20.30
CA LEU A 224 5.14 6.99 20.27
C LEU A 224 5.19 5.46 20.37
N ALA A 225 6.13 4.85 19.65
CA ALA A 225 6.52 3.46 19.81
C ALA A 225 8.04 3.33 19.71
N LYS A 226 8.59 2.19 20.21
CA LYS A 226 10.02 1.90 20.13
C LYS A 226 10.23 0.51 19.54
N PHE A 227 11.18 0.42 18.63
CA PHE A 227 11.63 -0.85 18.07
C PHE A 227 13.13 -0.78 17.82
N ASP A 228 13.90 -1.70 18.39
CA ASP A 228 15.37 -1.66 18.39
C ASP A 228 15.90 -0.29 18.84
N ASN A 229 16.69 0.36 17.99
CA ASN A 229 17.25 1.69 18.22
C ASN A 229 16.45 2.79 17.50
N LEU A 230 15.25 2.49 17.06
CA LEU A 230 14.34 3.41 16.39
C LEU A 230 13.23 3.86 17.34
N ILE A 231 12.84 5.12 17.22
CA ILE A 231 11.66 5.67 17.88
C ILE A 231 10.71 6.12 16.78
N TYR A 232 9.51 5.60 16.83
CA TYR A 232 8.42 5.94 15.92
C TYR A 232 7.51 6.95 16.57
N TYR A 233 7.06 7.91 15.79
CA TYR A 233 6.08 8.89 16.21
C TYR A 233 4.95 8.97 15.22
N ILE A 234 3.73 9.18 15.70
CA ILE A 234 2.56 9.58 14.92
C ILE A 234 2.02 10.86 15.52
N GLN A 235 1.70 11.83 14.64
CA GLN A 235 0.86 12.97 14.96
C GLN A 235 -0.38 12.89 14.09
N ASP A 236 -1.54 12.76 14.72
CA ASP A 236 -2.83 12.82 14.05
C ASP A 236 -3.26 14.27 13.82
N TYR A 237 -3.91 14.50 12.69
CA TYR A 237 -4.58 15.76 12.36
C TYR A 237 -6.05 15.47 12.06
N LYS A 238 -6.93 16.25 12.66
CA LYS A 238 -8.38 16.08 12.55
C LYS A 238 -8.93 16.91 11.40
N ASP A 239 -10.00 16.44 10.82
CA ASP A 239 -10.91 17.16 9.93
C ASP A 239 -12.34 17.08 10.49
N GLU A 240 -13.34 17.44 9.70
CA GLU A 240 -14.75 17.39 10.10
C GLU A 240 -15.28 15.97 10.34
N TYR A 241 -14.62 14.95 9.79
CA TYR A 241 -14.99 13.53 9.89
C TYR A 241 -14.11 12.72 10.84
N GLY A 242 -13.22 13.34 11.58
CA GLY A 242 -12.34 12.67 12.54
C GLY A 242 -10.86 12.83 12.21
N ILE A 243 -10.10 11.72 12.07
CA ILE A 243 -8.70 11.78 11.70
C ILE A 243 -8.62 11.85 10.17
N GLY A 244 -8.19 12.99 9.62
CA GLY A 244 -8.01 13.17 8.18
C GLY A 244 -6.60 12.89 7.68
N LYS A 245 -5.61 12.97 8.59
CA LYS A 245 -4.20 12.78 8.24
C LYS A 245 -3.39 12.28 9.42
N ARG A 246 -2.44 11.38 9.17
CA ARG A 246 -1.40 10.92 10.11
C ARG A 246 -0.02 11.28 9.59
N VAL A 247 0.77 11.99 10.36
CA VAL A 247 2.18 12.25 10.06
C VAL A 247 3.03 11.30 10.89
N PHE A 248 3.74 10.43 10.20
CA PHE A 248 4.65 9.44 10.76
C PHE A 248 6.09 9.94 10.67
N ALA A 249 6.85 9.79 11.74
CA ALA A 249 8.26 10.14 11.78
C ALA A 249 9.06 9.05 12.51
N VAL A 250 10.25 8.77 11.99
CA VAL A 250 11.20 7.82 12.60
C VAL A 250 12.45 8.54 13.02
N VAL A 251 12.85 8.33 14.27
CA VAL A 251 14.02 8.94 14.89
C VAL A 251 15.04 7.86 15.25
N LYS A 252 16.29 8.08 14.87
CA LYS A 252 17.44 7.28 15.26
C LYS A 252 18.55 8.21 15.79
N ALA A 253 19.11 7.90 16.96
CA ALA A 253 20.17 8.71 17.58
C ALA A 253 19.83 10.21 17.60
N LYS A 254 18.60 10.57 17.99
CA LYS A 254 18.06 11.94 18.07
C LYS A 254 17.91 12.69 16.73
N LYS A 255 18.09 12.00 15.60
CA LYS A 255 17.89 12.57 14.26
C LYS A 255 16.65 11.93 13.61
N VAL A 256 15.82 12.74 12.98
CA VAL A 256 14.74 12.24 12.12
C VAL A 256 15.40 11.63 10.87
N ILE A 257 15.15 10.36 10.64
CA ILE A 257 15.71 9.61 9.50
C ILE A 257 14.69 9.30 8.42
N PHE A 258 13.40 9.33 8.76
CA PHE A 258 12.33 9.04 7.82
C PHE A 258 11.04 9.76 8.24
N THR A 259 10.27 10.21 7.27
CA THR A 259 8.93 10.76 7.46
C THR A 259 7.99 10.32 6.36
N LYS A 260 6.73 10.10 6.73
CA LYS A 260 5.65 9.82 5.77
C LYS A 260 4.35 10.44 6.26
N THR A 261 3.55 10.91 5.33
CA THR A 261 2.18 11.34 5.61
C THR A 261 1.23 10.30 5.03
N PHE A 262 0.36 9.76 5.89
CA PHE A 262 -0.77 8.95 5.48
C PHE A 262 -2.01 9.85 5.41
N THR A 263 -2.76 9.72 4.33
CA THR A 263 -4.03 10.43 4.11
C THR A 263 -5.10 9.42 3.74
N LYS A 264 -6.34 9.72 4.07
CA LYS A 264 -7.47 8.95 3.58
C LYS A 264 -7.65 9.22 2.09
N GLY A 265 -7.93 8.17 1.32
CA GLY A 265 -8.39 8.22 -0.05
C GLY A 265 -9.85 7.78 -0.14
N GLU A 266 -10.40 7.73 -1.33
CA GLU A 266 -11.70 7.09 -1.56
C GLU A 266 -11.58 5.60 -1.23
N GLY A 267 -12.49 5.09 -0.39
CA GLY A 267 -12.45 3.70 0.06
C GLY A 267 -11.27 3.32 0.97
N ALA A 268 -10.54 4.31 1.51
CA ALA A 268 -9.43 4.05 2.41
C ALA A 268 -9.68 4.64 3.80
N GLU A 269 -9.45 3.86 4.85
CA GLU A 269 -9.56 4.27 6.23
C GLU A 269 -8.26 4.05 6.99
N PHE A 270 -8.05 4.84 8.06
CA PHE A 270 -6.91 4.58 8.95
C PHE A 270 -7.18 3.34 9.78
N SER A 271 -6.25 2.40 9.74
CA SER A 271 -6.29 1.28 10.67
C SER A 271 -6.19 1.78 12.11
N PRO A 272 -6.94 1.16 13.06
CA PRO A 272 -6.77 1.42 14.48
C PRO A 272 -5.31 1.24 14.90
N LEU A 273 -4.81 2.10 15.78
CA LEU A 273 -3.45 1.94 16.28
C LEU A 273 -3.38 0.79 17.28
N ASN A 274 -2.42 -0.11 17.07
CA ASN A 274 -2.22 -1.25 17.96
C ASN A 274 -2.05 -0.79 19.41
N PHE A 275 -2.67 -1.49 20.36
CA PHE A 275 -2.60 -1.23 21.81
C PHE A 275 -3.17 0.13 22.27
N ILE A 276 -3.85 0.85 21.34
CA ILE A 276 -4.67 2.02 21.66
C ILE A 276 -6.13 1.60 21.54
N ASP A 277 -7.00 2.15 22.37
CA ASP A 277 -8.45 1.98 22.34
C ASP A 277 -8.96 0.54 22.56
N ASN A 278 -8.31 -0.24 23.44
CA ASN A 278 -8.71 -1.60 23.81
C ASN A 278 -8.83 -2.60 22.64
N ASN A 279 -8.13 -2.34 21.55
CA ASN A 279 -8.12 -3.23 20.40
C ASN A 279 -7.07 -4.34 20.62
N GLU A 280 -7.38 -5.25 21.54
CA GLU A 280 -6.48 -6.33 21.97
C GLU A 280 -6.35 -7.46 20.94
N TYR A 281 -7.23 -7.50 19.92
CA TYR A 281 -7.39 -8.68 19.06
C TYR A 281 -6.75 -8.58 17.69
N ASN A 282 -6.39 -7.39 17.21
CA ASN A 282 -5.83 -7.23 15.85
C ASN A 282 -4.55 -6.41 15.84
N ASP A 283 -3.49 -7.02 15.39
CA ASP A 283 -2.25 -6.34 15.08
C ASP A 283 -2.32 -5.78 13.65
N TRP A 284 -2.51 -4.47 13.53
CA TRP A 284 -2.59 -3.78 12.24
C TRP A 284 -1.22 -3.32 11.73
N GLN A 285 -0.49 -2.54 12.56
CA GLN A 285 0.78 -1.96 12.16
C GLN A 285 1.94 -2.85 12.53
N TRP A 286 2.79 -3.13 11.55
CA TRP A 286 3.94 -4.01 11.68
C TRP A 286 5.24 -3.30 11.31
N THR A 287 6.35 -3.75 11.88
CA THR A 287 7.69 -3.28 11.55
C THR A 287 8.74 -4.38 11.72
N GLY A 288 9.83 -4.27 10.97
CA GLY A 288 10.97 -5.17 11.03
C GLY A 288 11.70 -5.29 9.70
N LYS A 289 12.66 -6.20 9.66
CA LYS A 289 13.39 -6.51 8.41
C LYS A 289 12.67 -7.61 7.65
N LEU A 290 11.78 -7.25 6.77
CA LEU A 290 11.00 -8.19 5.98
C LEU A 290 11.80 -8.80 4.81
N PHE A 291 12.65 -8.01 4.17
CA PHE A 291 13.39 -8.44 2.96
C PHE A 291 14.89 -8.49 3.19
N LYS A 292 15.56 -9.46 2.53
CA LYS A 292 17.02 -9.59 2.54
C LYS A 292 17.70 -8.35 1.98
N ASN A 293 18.76 -7.89 2.64
CA ASN A 293 19.59 -6.78 2.18
C ASN A 293 18.80 -5.47 1.88
N LYS A 294 17.65 -5.29 2.52
CA LYS A 294 16.82 -4.10 2.42
C LYS A 294 16.67 -3.43 3.79
N PRO A 295 16.32 -2.13 3.82
CA PRO A 295 15.99 -1.43 5.06
C PRO A 295 14.79 -2.08 5.77
N PRO A 296 14.60 -1.81 7.06
CA PRO A 296 13.36 -2.17 7.75
C PRO A 296 12.14 -1.55 7.06
N VAL A 297 11.00 -2.17 7.27
CA VAL A 297 9.71 -1.72 6.71
C VAL A 297 8.72 -1.35 7.79
N VAL A 298 7.68 -0.64 7.38
CA VAL A 298 6.42 -0.48 8.12
C VAL A 298 5.25 -0.68 7.17
N PHE A 299 4.14 -1.23 7.67
CA PHE A 299 2.91 -1.41 6.90
C PHE A 299 1.68 -1.49 7.81
N GLY A 300 0.47 -1.51 7.24
CA GLY A 300 -0.78 -1.68 7.96
C GLY A 300 -1.34 -0.39 8.60
N PHE A 301 -0.96 0.80 8.14
CA PHE A 301 -1.47 2.08 8.64
C PHE A 301 -2.79 2.51 8.03
N VAL A 302 -3.08 2.01 6.84
CA VAL A 302 -4.29 2.27 6.08
C VAL A 302 -4.90 0.94 5.68
N SER A 303 -6.21 0.83 5.78
CA SER A 303 -7.03 -0.26 5.29
C SER A 303 -7.72 0.21 4.02
N GLU A 304 -7.43 -0.43 2.92
CA GLU A 304 -7.98 -0.13 1.61
C GLU A 304 -9.20 -1.03 1.33
N SER A 305 -10.35 -0.42 0.99
CA SER A 305 -11.52 -1.17 0.52
C SER A 305 -11.46 -1.43 -0.99
N PHE A 306 -10.84 -0.50 -1.72
CA PHE A 306 -10.71 -0.53 -3.19
C PHE A 306 -9.25 -0.45 -3.64
N GLY A 307 -8.34 -1.06 -2.92
CA GLY A 307 -6.92 -1.02 -3.20
C GLY A 307 -6.18 -2.16 -2.55
N CYS A 308 -4.90 -2.24 -2.83
CA CYS A 308 -4.03 -3.24 -2.25
C CYS A 308 -3.12 -2.63 -1.19
N PRO A 309 -2.82 -3.35 -0.10
CA PRO A 309 -1.96 -2.87 0.97
C PRO A 309 -0.57 -2.48 0.47
N SER A 310 0.06 -1.52 1.13
CA SER A 310 1.42 -1.10 0.81
C SER A 310 2.41 -1.37 1.92
N ILE A 311 3.65 -1.69 1.53
CA ILE A 311 4.80 -1.89 2.40
C ILE A 311 5.78 -0.75 2.18
N THR A 312 6.04 0.04 3.22
CA THR A 312 6.91 1.22 3.17
C THR A 312 8.28 0.88 3.77
N PHE A 313 9.35 1.10 3.02
CA PHE A 313 10.70 1.04 3.56
C PHE A 313 11.02 2.28 4.40
N LEU A 314 11.74 2.10 5.51
CA LEU A 314 12.22 3.20 6.34
C LEU A 314 13.47 3.88 5.73
N ASP A 315 13.42 4.09 4.43
CA ASP A 315 14.44 4.72 3.63
C ASP A 315 13.79 5.31 2.37
N SER A 316 13.90 6.63 2.20
CA SER A 316 13.26 7.36 1.09
C SER A 316 13.83 7.03 -0.30
N TYR A 317 14.99 6.38 -0.37
CA TYR A 317 15.56 5.89 -1.64
C TYR A 317 14.82 4.66 -2.19
N TYR A 318 14.03 3.96 -1.37
CA TYR A 318 13.24 2.82 -1.80
C TYR A 318 11.81 3.27 -2.09
N PRO A 319 11.22 2.86 -3.23
CA PRO A 319 9.80 3.04 -3.48
C PRO A 319 8.98 2.16 -2.52
N GLU A 320 7.71 2.49 -2.34
CA GLU A 320 6.78 1.56 -1.72
C GLU A 320 6.56 0.34 -2.60
N ILE A 321 6.28 -0.77 -1.95
CA ILE A 321 5.77 -1.98 -2.59
C ILE A 321 4.28 -2.01 -2.33
N TYR A 322 3.47 -1.99 -3.39
CA TYR A 322 2.07 -2.36 -3.30
C TYR A 322 1.99 -3.87 -3.42
N THR A 323 1.31 -4.53 -2.51
CA THR A 323 1.07 -5.96 -2.63
C THR A 323 0.12 -6.17 -3.81
N ASN A 324 0.31 -7.26 -4.53
CA ASN A 324 -0.59 -7.63 -5.60
C ASN A 324 -1.76 -8.37 -4.97
N CYS A 325 -2.92 -7.76 -4.98
CA CYS A 325 -4.17 -8.33 -4.52
C CYS A 325 -5.17 -8.30 -5.68
N ASP A 326 -6.14 -9.20 -5.66
CA ASP A 326 -7.24 -9.14 -6.61
C ASP A 326 -8.25 -8.10 -6.11
N ASN A 327 -8.40 -7.02 -6.88
CA ASN A 327 -9.19 -5.85 -6.52
C ASN A 327 -10.46 -5.75 -7.38
N ARG A 328 -11.06 -6.88 -7.76
CA ARG A 328 -12.32 -6.91 -8.51
C ARG A 328 -13.51 -6.65 -7.62
N HIS A 329 -14.43 -5.87 -8.13
CA HIS A 329 -15.69 -5.54 -7.47
C HIS A 329 -16.85 -5.77 -8.43
#